data_7ee41ffb3ab72bd79fcbb13219878ac0
#
_entry.id   7ee41ffb3ab72bd79fcbb13219878ac0
#
_cell.length_a   1.000
_cell.length_b   1.000
_cell.length_c   1.000
_cell.angle_alpha   90.00
_cell.angle_beta   90.00
_cell.angle_gamma   90.00
#
_symmetry.space_group_name_H-M   'P 1'
#
loop_
_entity.id
_entity.type
_entity.pdbx_description
1 polymer ?
#
loop_
_entity_poly.entity_id
_entity_poly.type
_entity_poly.pdbx_seq_one_letter_code
_entity_poly.pdbx_strand_id
1 'polypeptide(L)'
;MARIIYKNECEGQNRLECIEGIEIDLLNGQKALIYPKYSNEELLDLKDRDRWLDAGISETRALRLRDNQAATAALLEAGSPAARFVTKFSSERLGRFGLPTLLAAMEITEQEGEIDKLAREIDGADLLEDFCFSVWSCSRYYKYYGWVAYGSGGCARSNYLDTECMAVPLVLLDTTADGVA
;
A
#
# COMPACT_ATOMS: atom_id res chain seq x y z
N MET A 1 0.94 -2.69 -16.11
CA MET A 1 -0.25 -2.01 -16.68
C MET A 1 -1.28 -1.84 -15.59
N ALA A 2 -1.77 -0.62 -15.38
CA ALA A 2 -2.78 -0.35 -14.37
C ALA A 2 -4.20 -0.34 -14.98
N ARG A 3 -5.23 -0.71 -14.21
CA ARG A 3 -6.64 -0.65 -14.63
C ARG A 3 -7.59 -0.49 -13.44
N ILE A 4 -8.75 0.14 -13.69
CA ILE A 4 -9.82 0.24 -12.69
C ILE A 4 -10.54 -1.11 -12.59
N ILE A 5 -10.77 -1.58 -11.37
CA ILE A 5 -11.60 -2.75 -11.06
C ILE A 5 -12.90 -2.27 -10.43
N TYR A 6 -14.01 -2.61 -11.04
CA TYR A 6 -15.35 -2.21 -10.59
C TYR A 6 -15.97 -3.27 -9.68
N LYS A 7 -16.82 -2.83 -8.77
CA LYS A 7 -17.75 -3.70 -8.07
C LYS A 7 -18.79 -4.27 -9.04
N ASN A 8 -19.35 -5.41 -8.69
CA ASN A 8 -20.45 -5.98 -9.46
C ASN A 8 -21.56 -4.93 -9.67
N GLU A 9 -22.18 -4.91 -10.83
CA GLU A 9 -23.26 -3.98 -11.23
C GLU A 9 -22.85 -2.50 -11.40
N CYS A 10 -21.59 -2.15 -11.17
CA CYS A 10 -21.08 -0.77 -11.27
C CYS A 10 -20.14 -0.56 -12.48
N GLU A 11 -20.05 -1.49 -13.41
CA GLU A 11 -19.10 -1.40 -14.53
C GLU A 11 -19.27 -0.08 -15.31
N GLY A 12 -18.15 0.62 -15.53
CA GLY A 12 -18.11 1.91 -16.21
C GLY A 12 -18.57 3.10 -15.39
N GLN A 13 -18.93 2.93 -14.13
CA GLN A 13 -19.26 4.03 -13.24
C GLN A 13 -18.03 4.46 -12.45
N ASN A 14 -17.36 5.51 -12.92
CA ASN A 14 -16.12 6.04 -12.32
C ASN A 14 -16.39 6.87 -11.04
N ARG A 15 -17.09 6.27 -10.08
CA ARG A 15 -17.31 6.84 -8.73
C ARG A 15 -16.66 5.95 -7.69
N LEU A 16 -16.13 6.57 -6.64
CA LEU A 16 -15.34 5.88 -5.62
C LEU A 16 -16.10 4.71 -4.95
N GLU A 17 -17.39 4.87 -4.72
CA GLU A 17 -18.25 3.82 -4.18
C GLU A 17 -18.48 2.64 -5.14
N CYS A 18 -18.23 2.83 -6.44
CA CYS A 18 -18.46 1.86 -7.51
C CYS A 18 -17.24 1.03 -7.86
N ILE A 19 -16.08 1.32 -7.28
CA ILE A 19 -14.85 0.60 -7.58
C ILE A 19 -14.39 -0.27 -6.41
N GLU A 20 -13.69 -1.36 -6.73
CA GLU A 20 -12.89 -2.14 -5.79
C GLU A 20 -11.52 -1.48 -5.59
N GLY A 21 -10.94 -0.88 -6.64
CA GLY A 21 -9.68 -0.18 -6.63
C GLY A 21 -9.02 -0.11 -8.01
N ILE A 22 -7.75 0.26 -8.01
CA ILE A 22 -6.87 0.26 -9.20
C ILE A 22 -5.92 -0.93 -9.08
N GLU A 23 -6.02 -1.87 -10.02
CA GLU A 23 -5.10 -3.02 -10.11
C GLU A 23 -3.80 -2.59 -10.78
N ILE A 24 -2.67 -3.01 -10.21
CA ILE A 24 -1.33 -2.85 -10.77
C ILE A 24 -0.60 -4.19 -10.81
N ASP A 25 0.32 -4.33 -11.78
CA ASP A 25 1.25 -5.46 -11.83
C ASP A 25 2.50 -5.15 -10.99
N LEU A 26 3.00 -6.16 -10.27
CA LEU A 26 4.25 -6.07 -9.52
C LEU A 26 5.35 -6.84 -10.24
N LEU A 27 6.61 -6.40 -10.11
CA LEU A 27 7.79 -7.03 -10.74
C LEU A 27 7.93 -8.52 -10.42
N ASN A 28 7.40 -8.97 -9.30
CA ASN A 28 7.46 -10.37 -8.89
C ASN A 28 6.37 -11.26 -9.51
N GLY A 29 5.55 -10.71 -10.43
CA GLY A 29 4.45 -11.39 -11.07
C GLY A 29 3.15 -11.44 -10.27
N GLN A 30 3.13 -10.93 -9.03
CA GLN A 30 1.88 -10.70 -8.31
C GLN A 30 1.15 -9.50 -8.88
N LYS A 31 -0.12 -9.38 -8.53
CA LYS A 31 -0.90 -8.17 -8.72
C LYS A 31 -1.27 -7.58 -7.38
N ALA A 32 -1.52 -6.29 -7.37
CA ALA A 32 -2.03 -5.58 -6.20
C ALA A 32 -3.23 -4.74 -6.58
N LEU A 33 -4.15 -4.58 -5.65
CA LEU A 33 -5.26 -3.66 -5.77
C LEU A 33 -5.04 -2.50 -4.81
N ILE A 34 -5.00 -1.28 -5.33
CA ILE A 34 -4.86 -0.04 -4.58
C ILE A 34 -6.24 0.61 -4.46
N TYR A 35 -6.65 0.96 -3.24
CA TYR A 35 -7.79 1.86 -3.07
C TYR A 35 -7.30 3.30 -3.26
N PRO A 36 -7.88 4.11 -4.15
CA PRO A 36 -7.32 5.40 -4.55
C PRO A 36 -7.60 6.51 -3.52
N LYS A 37 -7.13 6.27 -2.32
CA LYS A 37 -7.09 7.19 -1.19
C LYS A 37 -5.73 7.09 -0.53
N TYR A 38 -5.24 8.19 0.03
CA TYR A 38 -4.05 8.18 0.87
C TYR A 38 -4.17 9.18 2.02
N SER A 39 -3.30 9.05 3.00
CA SER A 39 -3.08 10.03 4.05
C SER A 39 -1.60 10.05 4.43
N ASN A 40 -1.08 11.21 4.80
CA ASN A 40 0.24 11.31 5.38
C ASN A 40 0.14 10.98 6.85
N GLU A 41 0.77 9.88 7.25
CA GLU A 41 0.66 9.32 8.60
C GLU A 41 2.04 8.86 9.08
N GLU A 42 2.26 8.93 10.39
CA GLU A 42 3.36 8.22 11.03
C GLU A 42 3.17 6.70 10.92
N LEU A 43 4.27 5.96 10.69
CA LEU A 43 4.18 4.50 10.75
C LEU A 43 3.91 4.04 12.19
N LEU A 44 4.64 4.63 13.15
CA LEU A 44 4.45 4.36 14.56
C LEU A 44 5.11 5.46 15.40
N ASP A 45 4.43 5.92 16.46
CA ASP A 45 5.03 6.80 17.47
C ASP A 45 6.25 6.11 18.13
N LEU A 46 7.36 6.81 18.27
CA LEU A 46 8.61 6.26 18.83
C LEU A 46 8.44 5.74 20.26
N LYS A 47 7.49 6.26 21.03
CA LYS A 47 7.17 5.75 22.38
C LYS A 47 6.54 4.36 22.35
N ASP A 48 5.84 4.01 21.25
CA ASP A 48 5.14 2.73 21.05
C ASP A 48 5.98 1.70 20.29
N ARG A 49 7.21 2.04 19.88
CA ARG A 49 8.09 1.18 19.05
C ARG A 49 8.31 -0.23 19.61
N ASP A 50 8.37 -0.34 20.93
CA ASP A 50 8.63 -1.62 21.60
C ASP A 50 7.39 -2.54 21.60
N ARG A 51 6.22 -1.99 21.24
CA ARG A 51 4.98 -2.76 21.02
C ARG A 51 4.96 -3.46 19.67
N TRP A 52 5.74 -2.98 18.71
CA TRP A 52 5.89 -3.63 17.40
C TRP A 52 7.04 -4.62 17.46
N LEU A 53 6.71 -5.89 17.62
CA LEU A 53 7.66 -6.99 17.84
C LEU A 53 8.43 -7.44 16.61
N ASP A 54 8.25 -6.81 15.46
CA ASP A 54 9.02 -7.11 14.25
C ASP A 54 10.50 -6.77 14.49
N ALA A 55 11.37 -7.76 14.29
CA ALA A 55 12.81 -7.66 14.51
C ALA A 55 13.54 -6.70 13.54
N GLY A 56 12.84 -6.18 12.56
CA GLY A 56 13.45 -5.48 11.44
C GLY A 56 14.04 -6.45 10.42
N ILE A 57 14.03 -6.09 9.17
CA ILE A 57 14.49 -6.95 8.07
C ILE A 57 15.36 -6.18 7.07
N SER A 58 16.28 -6.89 6.42
CA SER A 58 17.06 -6.34 5.32
C SER A 58 16.16 -6.00 4.11
N GLU A 59 16.62 -5.10 3.26
CA GLU A 59 15.94 -4.74 2.01
C GLU A 59 15.58 -5.99 1.19
N THR A 60 16.53 -6.91 1.01
CA THR A 60 16.31 -8.15 0.27
C THR A 60 15.18 -8.99 0.83
N ARG A 61 15.03 -9.06 2.15
CA ARG A 61 13.91 -9.76 2.79
C ARG A 61 12.60 -8.99 2.65
N ALA A 62 12.63 -7.66 2.82
CA ALA A 62 11.47 -6.81 2.65
C ALA A 62 10.89 -6.89 1.22
N LEU A 63 11.75 -6.93 0.19
CA LEU A 63 11.37 -7.10 -1.21
C LEU A 63 10.77 -8.49 -1.53
N ARG A 64 11.04 -9.50 -0.70
CA ARG A 64 10.53 -10.87 -0.88
C ARG A 64 9.23 -11.14 -0.14
N LEU A 65 8.73 -10.21 0.66
CA LEU A 65 7.43 -10.38 1.32
C LEU A 65 6.32 -10.51 0.27
N ARG A 66 5.44 -11.49 0.49
CA ARG A 66 4.31 -11.83 -0.39
C ARG A 66 2.95 -11.58 0.25
N ASP A 67 2.94 -11.22 1.51
CA ASP A 67 1.75 -10.95 2.30
C ASP A 67 1.99 -9.69 3.16
N ASN A 68 1.02 -8.81 3.17
CA ASN A 68 1.05 -7.57 3.95
C ASN A 68 0.06 -7.59 5.13
N GLN A 69 -0.82 -8.58 5.22
CA GLN A 69 -1.92 -8.58 6.18
C GLN A 69 -1.43 -8.79 7.61
N ALA A 70 -0.58 -9.81 7.83
CA ALA A 70 -0.05 -10.09 9.16
C ALA A 70 0.80 -8.93 9.70
N ALA A 71 1.65 -8.34 8.85
CA ALA A 71 2.47 -7.18 9.24
C ALA A 71 1.62 -5.94 9.53
N THR A 72 0.58 -5.67 8.73
CA THR A 72 -0.36 -4.57 8.99
C THR A 72 -1.13 -4.79 10.29
N ALA A 73 -1.57 -6.01 10.57
CA ALA A 73 -2.25 -6.34 11.82
C ALA A 73 -1.35 -6.09 13.04
N ALA A 74 -0.09 -6.50 13.00
CA ALA A 74 0.88 -6.25 14.06
C ALA A 74 1.11 -4.75 14.29
N LEU A 75 1.21 -3.96 13.23
CA LEU A 75 1.31 -2.50 13.30
C LEU A 75 0.04 -1.88 13.91
N LEU A 76 -1.14 -2.38 13.51
CA LEU A 76 -2.42 -1.91 14.06
C LEU A 76 -2.51 -2.17 15.57
N GLU A 77 -2.11 -3.35 16.04
CA GLU A 77 -2.03 -3.71 17.47
C GLU A 77 -1.03 -2.83 18.23
N ALA A 78 0.09 -2.47 17.59
CA ALA A 78 1.06 -1.53 18.15
C ALA A 78 0.55 -0.09 18.23
N GLY A 79 -0.54 0.25 17.55
CA GLY A 79 -1.16 1.57 17.57
C GLY A 79 -0.81 2.46 16.36
N SER A 80 -0.28 1.89 15.28
CA SER A 80 0.12 2.60 14.05
C SER A 80 -1.00 3.49 13.47
N PRO A 81 -0.77 4.81 13.30
CA PRO A 81 -1.68 5.68 12.57
C PRO A 81 -1.85 5.25 11.11
N ALA A 82 -0.76 4.93 10.42
CA ALA A 82 -0.77 4.47 9.03
C ALA A 82 -1.59 3.19 8.85
N ALA A 83 -1.40 2.17 9.72
CA ALA A 83 -2.18 0.94 9.67
C ALA A 83 -3.66 1.20 9.97
N ARG A 84 -3.98 2.10 10.90
CA ARG A 84 -5.36 2.52 11.18
C ARG A 84 -6.02 3.19 9.98
N PHE A 85 -5.29 4.01 9.25
CA PHE A 85 -5.83 4.65 8.06
C PHE A 85 -6.19 3.61 6.99
N VAL A 86 -5.24 2.77 6.58
CA VAL A 86 -5.45 1.83 5.47
C VAL A 86 -6.51 0.78 5.77
N THR A 87 -6.64 0.34 7.02
CA THR A 87 -7.62 -0.68 7.43
C THR A 87 -9.06 -0.16 7.57
N LYS A 88 -9.31 1.15 7.36
CA LYS A 88 -10.67 1.71 7.20
C LYS A 88 -11.33 1.25 5.90
N PHE A 89 -10.53 0.87 4.91
CA PHE A 89 -11.00 0.46 3.60
C PHE A 89 -11.07 -1.05 3.50
N SER A 90 -12.04 -1.54 2.74
CA SER A 90 -12.22 -2.96 2.46
C SER A 90 -12.85 -3.18 1.11
N SER A 91 -12.47 -4.24 0.44
CA SER A 91 -13.16 -4.79 -0.72
C SER A 91 -14.10 -5.90 -0.27
N GLU A 92 -15.30 -5.96 -0.84
CA GLU A 92 -16.24 -7.04 -0.53
C GLU A 92 -15.67 -8.41 -0.88
N ARG A 93 -14.89 -8.46 -1.95
CA ARG A 93 -14.30 -9.70 -2.49
C ARG A 93 -12.96 -10.06 -1.83
N LEU A 94 -12.14 -9.07 -1.48
CA LEU A 94 -10.74 -9.27 -1.10
C LEU A 94 -10.45 -9.01 0.38
N GLY A 95 -11.45 -8.54 1.13
CA GLY A 95 -11.28 -8.23 2.55
C GLY A 95 -10.65 -6.86 2.82
N ARG A 96 -9.97 -6.72 3.95
CA ARG A 96 -9.38 -5.44 4.37
C ARG A 96 -8.13 -5.11 3.59
N PHE A 97 -7.97 -3.83 3.29
CA PHE A 97 -6.70 -3.29 2.80
C PHE A 97 -5.67 -3.22 3.94
N GLY A 98 -4.41 -3.33 3.58
CA GLY A 98 -3.26 -3.16 4.47
C GLY A 98 -2.25 -2.17 3.90
N LEU A 99 -1.14 -1.97 4.63
CA LEU A 99 0.01 -1.23 4.12
C LEU A 99 0.73 -2.04 3.04
N PRO A 100 1.30 -1.39 2.01
CA PRO A 100 2.05 -2.08 0.97
C PRO A 100 3.22 -2.90 1.53
N THR A 101 3.59 -3.99 0.89
CA THR A 101 4.96 -4.54 1.02
C THR A 101 5.95 -3.55 0.41
N LEU A 102 7.25 -3.68 0.70
CA LEU A 102 8.25 -2.76 0.13
C LEU A 102 8.22 -2.79 -1.41
N LEU A 103 8.14 -3.98 -2.01
CA LEU A 103 8.03 -4.10 -3.47
C LEU A 103 6.78 -3.39 -4.00
N ALA A 104 5.63 -3.59 -3.36
CA ALA A 104 4.40 -2.93 -3.80
C ALA A 104 4.46 -1.41 -3.63
N ALA A 105 5.08 -0.91 -2.56
CA ALA A 105 5.30 0.53 -2.38
C ALA A 105 6.19 1.12 -3.49
N MET A 106 7.26 0.41 -3.88
CA MET A 106 8.13 0.82 -4.99
C MET A 106 7.36 0.84 -6.33
N GLU A 107 6.54 -0.16 -6.59
CA GLU A 107 5.72 -0.22 -7.81
C GLU A 107 4.65 0.88 -7.85
N ILE A 108 4.07 1.25 -6.71
CA ILE A 108 3.17 2.40 -6.62
C ILE A 108 3.89 3.67 -7.09
N THR A 109 5.10 3.91 -6.60
CA THR A 109 5.87 5.11 -6.95
C THR A 109 6.39 5.07 -8.39
N GLU A 110 6.74 3.90 -8.91
CA GLU A 110 7.19 3.72 -10.30
C GLU A 110 6.04 3.91 -11.29
N GLN A 111 4.83 3.44 -10.96
CA GLN A 111 3.64 3.52 -11.80
C GLN A 111 2.76 4.74 -11.47
N GLU A 112 3.26 5.72 -10.71
CA GLU A 112 2.54 6.92 -10.26
C GLU A 112 1.71 7.55 -11.38
N GLY A 113 2.33 7.85 -12.52
CA GLY A 113 1.66 8.53 -13.64
C GLY A 113 0.49 7.74 -14.23
N GLU A 114 0.55 6.39 -14.26
CA GLU A 114 -0.57 5.55 -14.68
C GLU A 114 -1.67 5.52 -13.61
N ILE A 115 -1.29 5.41 -12.34
CA ILE A 115 -2.22 5.39 -11.21
C ILE A 115 -2.98 6.71 -11.13
N ASP A 116 -2.28 7.85 -11.19
CA ASP A 116 -2.89 9.18 -11.15
C ASP A 116 -3.81 9.45 -12.33
N LYS A 117 -3.44 8.99 -13.52
CA LYS A 117 -4.32 9.09 -14.68
C LYS A 117 -5.65 8.39 -14.44
N LEU A 118 -5.62 7.17 -13.89
CA LEU A 118 -6.84 6.43 -13.57
C LEU A 118 -7.59 7.03 -12.38
N ALA A 119 -6.89 7.53 -11.36
CA ALA A 119 -7.48 8.19 -10.22
C ALA A 119 -8.26 9.45 -10.64
N ARG A 120 -7.75 10.23 -11.60
CA ARG A 120 -8.47 11.40 -12.16
C ARG A 120 -9.76 11.04 -12.87
N GLU A 121 -9.88 9.82 -13.39
CA GLU A 121 -11.11 9.32 -13.98
C GLU A 121 -12.16 8.94 -12.92
N ILE A 122 -11.76 8.78 -11.66
CA ILE A 122 -12.62 8.36 -10.55
C ILE A 122 -13.02 9.58 -9.74
N ASP A 123 -14.33 9.89 -9.69
CA ASP A 123 -14.83 10.98 -8.88
C ASP A 123 -14.60 10.70 -7.37
N GLY A 124 -14.00 11.66 -6.69
CA GLY A 124 -13.67 11.58 -5.28
C GLY A 124 -12.40 10.77 -4.95
N ALA A 125 -11.61 10.36 -5.94
CA ALA A 125 -10.29 9.78 -5.70
C ALA A 125 -9.26 10.86 -5.30
N ASP A 126 -8.28 10.47 -4.49
CA ASP A 126 -7.11 11.28 -4.22
C ASP A 126 -6.02 10.98 -5.27
N LEU A 127 -5.19 11.98 -5.56
CA LEU A 127 -4.06 11.86 -6.47
C LEU A 127 -2.77 11.67 -5.67
N LEU A 128 -1.83 10.89 -6.22
CA LEU A 128 -0.51 10.69 -5.64
C LEU A 128 0.48 11.82 -6.00
N GLU A 129 -0.04 12.96 -6.48
CA GLU A 129 0.75 14.09 -6.95
C GLU A 129 1.53 14.76 -5.81
N ASP A 130 2.78 14.32 -5.60
CA ASP A 130 3.75 15.15 -4.90
C ASP A 130 5.18 14.69 -5.26
N PHE A 131 6.00 15.56 -5.83
CA PHE A 131 7.36 15.26 -6.32
C PHE A 131 8.34 14.77 -5.24
N CYS A 132 7.94 14.79 -3.98
CA CYS A 132 8.78 14.42 -2.84
C CYS A 132 8.10 13.45 -1.88
N PHE A 133 7.18 12.61 -2.36
CA PHE A 133 6.47 11.69 -1.49
C PHE A 133 7.28 10.42 -1.17
N SER A 134 7.01 9.89 0.00
CA SER A 134 7.47 8.58 0.44
C SER A 134 6.25 7.73 0.78
N VAL A 135 6.20 6.50 0.28
CA VAL A 135 5.13 5.54 0.60
C VAL A 135 5.61 4.55 1.64
N TRP A 136 4.91 4.46 2.76
CA TRP A 136 5.18 3.47 3.79
C TRP A 136 5.04 2.05 3.28
N SER A 137 5.98 1.18 3.65
CA SER A 137 5.78 -0.25 3.61
C SER A 137 5.40 -0.79 4.99
N CYS A 138 4.84 -2.00 5.02
CA CYS A 138 4.54 -2.70 6.26
C CYS A 138 5.76 -3.31 6.96
N SER A 139 6.98 -3.00 6.52
CA SER A 139 8.22 -3.64 6.96
C SER A 139 9.06 -2.73 7.83
N ARG A 140 9.52 -3.24 8.98
CA ARG A 140 10.51 -2.57 9.82
C ARG A 140 11.90 -2.73 9.24
N TYR A 141 12.65 -1.62 9.17
CA TYR A 141 14.07 -1.66 8.78
C TYR A 141 14.96 -1.97 9.99
N TYR A 142 14.89 -1.12 10.99
CA TYR A 142 15.68 -1.22 12.21
C TYR A 142 14.93 -0.52 13.35
N LYS A 143 15.47 -0.51 14.57
CA LYS A 143 14.84 -0.09 15.82
C LYS A 143 13.91 1.14 15.74
N TYR A 144 14.30 2.17 14.98
CA TYR A 144 13.58 3.45 14.87
C TYR A 144 13.11 3.75 13.46
N TYR A 145 13.27 2.80 12.53
CA TYR A 145 13.08 3.03 11.10
C TYR A 145 12.17 1.99 10.48
N GLY A 146 11.31 2.44 9.59
CA GLY A 146 10.55 1.60 8.67
C GLY A 146 11.07 1.73 7.23
N TRP A 147 10.81 0.72 6.40
CA TRP A 147 11.08 0.80 4.97
C TRP A 147 10.03 1.67 4.27
N VAL A 148 10.49 2.52 3.37
CA VAL A 148 9.66 3.34 2.48
C VAL A 148 10.13 3.19 1.04
N ALA A 149 9.21 3.37 0.09
CA ALA A 149 9.55 3.70 -1.29
C ALA A 149 9.60 5.23 -1.43
N TYR A 150 10.59 5.77 -2.12
CA TYR A 150 10.82 7.19 -2.21
C TYR A 150 10.95 7.67 -3.65
N GLY A 151 10.21 8.73 -3.98
CA GLY A 151 10.28 9.46 -5.23
C GLY A 151 9.76 8.68 -6.44
N SER A 152 9.68 9.33 -7.58
CA SER A 152 9.17 8.80 -8.85
C SER A 152 10.01 7.68 -9.48
N GLY A 153 11.08 7.25 -8.85
CA GLY A 153 11.95 6.16 -9.33
C GLY A 153 11.89 4.89 -8.50
N GLY A 154 10.92 4.77 -7.60
CA GLY A 154 10.69 3.55 -6.83
C GLY A 154 11.86 3.12 -5.93
N CYS A 155 12.67 4.05 -5.42
CA CYS A 155 13.85 3.72 -4.61
C CYS A 155 13.47 3.27 -3.20
N ALA A 156 13.96 2.11 -2.77
CA ALA A 156 13.85 1.69 -1.36
C ALA A 156 14.72 2.57 -0.47
N ARG A 157 14.15 3.09 0.61
CA ARG A 157 14.84 3.84 1.66
C ARG A 157 14.27 3.49 3.02
N SER A 158 14.90 3.99 4.08
CA SER A 158 14.36 3.95 5.43
C SER A 158 14.00 5.34 5.90
N ASN A 159 12.95 5.45 6.70
CA ASN A 159 12.56 6.68 7.36
C ASN A 159 12.26 6.43 8.83
N TYR A 160 12.35 7.47 9.66
CA TYR A 160 11.96 7.38 11.07
C TYR A 160 10.49 7.00 11.20
N LEU A 161 10.17 6.16 12.19
CA LEU A 161 8.80 5.66 12.40
C LEU A 161 7.78 6.77 12.65
N ASP A 162 8.20 7.87 13.24
CA ASP A 162 7.39 9.06 13.56
C ASP A 162 7.43 10.15 12.47
N THR A 163 7.97 9.84 11.31
CA THR A 163 7.86 10.73 10.14
C THR A 163 6.54 10.48 9.43
N GLU A 164 5.86 11.53 9.02
CA GLU A 164 4.69 11.41 8.15
C GLU A 164 5.09 11.04 6.73
N CYS A 165 4.60 9.89 6.27
CA CYS A 165 4.70 9.43 4.89
C CYS A 165 3.35 8.93 4.42
N MET A 166 3.19 8.76 3.12
CA MET A 166 1.92 8.31 2.55
C MET A 166 1.58 6.88 2.97
N ALA A 167 0.46 6.73 3.62
CA ALA A 167 -0.19 5.44 3.84
C ALA A 167 -1.18 5.20 2.70
N VAL A 168 -0.90 4.21 1.85
CA VAL A 168 -1.71 3.85 0.70
C VAL A 168 -2.39 2.51 0.96
N PRO A 169 -3.73 2.42 0.93
CA PRO A 169 -4.41 1.16 1.15
C PRO A 169 -4.17 0.19 -0.02
N LEU A 170 -3.68 -1.01 0.27
CA LEU A 170 -3.35 -2.01 -0.73
C LEU A 170 -3.70 -3.41 -0.25
N VAL A 171 -4.16 -4.26 -1.18
CA VAL A 171 -4.26 -5.72 -0.99
C VAL A 171 -3.50 -6.44 -2.10
N LEU A 172 -2.71 -7.43 -1.73
CA LEU A 172 -2.03 -8.30 -2.69
C LEU A 172 -3.01 -9.37 -3.20
N LEU A 173 -3.01 -9.58 -4.51
CA LEU A 173 -3.84 -10.58 -5.15
C LEU A 173 -3.05 -11.89 -5.30
N ASP A 174 -3.65 -13.00 -4.90
CA ASP A 174 -3.05 -14.32 -5.13
C ASP A 174 -3.00 -14.63 -6.62
N THR A 175 -1.82 -14.96 -7.13
CA THR A 175 -1.60 -15.31 -8.54
C THR A 175 -2.20 -16.68 -8.92
N THR A 176 -2.78 -17.40 -7.95
CA THR A 176 -3.28 -18.78 -8.15
C THR A 176 -4.74 -18.89 -8.58
N ALA A 177 -5.47 -17.77 -8.73
CA ALA A 177 -6.91 -17.82 -9.01
C ALA A 177 -7.30 -17.79 -10.51
N ASP A 178 -6.39 -17.53 -11.43
CA ASP A 178 -6.71 -17.42 -12.87
C ASP A 178 -6.05 -18.49 -13.74
N GLY A 179 -6.07 -19.70 -13.32
CA GLY A 179 -5.50 -20.77 -14.12
C GLY A 179 -5.97 -22.16 -13.76
N VAL A 180 -7.22 -22.50 -13.99
CA VAL A 180 -7.69 -23.76 -14.59
C VAL A 180 -9.23 -23.72 -14.71
N ALA A 181 -9.71 -23.54 -15.89
CA ALA A 181 -10.97 -24.08 -16.36
C ALA A 181 -10.77 -24.61 -17.78
#